data_b072355582c4b0e06646d293f7ec6c88
#
_entry.id   b072355582c4b0e06646d293f7ec6c88
#
_cell.length_a   1.000
_cell.length_b   1.000
_cell.length_c   1.000
_cell.angle_alpha   90.00
_cell.angle_beta   90.00
_cell.angle_gamma   90.00
#
_symmetry.space_group_name_H-M   'P 1'
#
loop_
_entity.id
_entity.type
_entity.pdbx_description
1 polymer ?
#
loop_
_entity_poly.entity_id
_entity_poly.type
_entity_poly.pdbx_seq_one_letter_code
_entity_poly.pdbx_strand_id
1 'polypeptide(L)'
;MLFAEDPLQRGERIVVSKNDYFWRGRNSLKGFIANGESAVVNWVGTPQKAFGRWYVEAELEFDDDPTPVTALIMLRSLMADTPAIPREEMERLRAHIAAGKEGSELERSMAAETDPYFNALQVKYGYCLTCHKAQGGQWRHVYLDVGAIAPDASPRDFYRWLYTAVTRATEKLFLLNPGPMFCLSDS
;
A
#
# COMPACT_ATOMS: atom_id res chain seq x y z
N MET A 1 12.45 11.32 -14.05
CA MET A 1 11.04 10.91 -13.87
C MET A 1 10.36 12.07 -13.18
N LEU A 2 9.58 12.84 -13.91
CA LEU A 2 8.76 13.93 -13.36
C LEU A 2 7.64 13.26 -12.58
N PHE A 3 7.60 13.48 -11.26
CA PHE A 3 6.38 13.18 -10.50
C PHE A 3 5.28 14.03 -11.12
N ALA A 4 4.11 13.41 -11.39
CA ALA A 4 2.92 14.18 -11.68
C ALA A 4 2.76 15.26 -10.60
N GLU A 5 2.36 16.45 -11.01
CA GLU A 5 1.93 17.49 -10.08
C GLU A 5 0.83 16.85 -9.23
N ASP A 6 1.03 16.73 -7.91
CA ASP A 6 0.14 16.07 -6.95
C ASP A 6 0.02 14.52 -7.07
N PRO A 7 1.05 13.77 -6.69
CA PRO A 7 1.02 12.31 -6.74
C PRO A 7 0.06 11.67 -5.71
N LEU A 8 -0.46 12.42 -4.75
CA LEU A 8 -1.45 12.00 -3.78
C LEU A 8 -2.43 13.15 -3.53
N GLN A 9 -3.73 12.87 -3.58
CA GLN A 9 -4.78 13.88 -3.44
C GLN A 9 -5.78 13.52 -2.35
N ARG A 10 -6.47 14.54 -1.84
CA ARG A 10 -7.61 14.35 -0.93
C ARG A 10 -8.69 13.49 -1.58
N GLY A 11 -9.25 12.56 -0.81
CA GLY A 11 -10.30 11.65 -1.25
C GLY A 11 -9.78 10.37 -1.91
N GLU A 12 -8.46 10.28 -2.17
CA GLU A 12 -7.88 9.05 -2.70
C GLU A 12 -7.89 7.94 -1.65
N ARG A 13 -8.08 6.74 -2.14
CA ARG A 13 -7.97 5.52 -1.34
C ARG A 13 -6.59 4.93 -1.50
N ILE A 14 -5.96 4.62 -0.39
CA ILE A 14 -4.64 3.98 -0.34
C ILE A 14 -4.70 2.68 0.45
N VAL A 15 -3.69 1.83 0.24
CA VAL A 15 -3.46 0.60 1.01
C VAL A 15 -2.02 0.61 1.52
N VAL A 16 -1.86 0.37 2.81
CA VAL A 16 -0.54 0.26 3.43
C VAL A 16 0.16 -1.01 2.94
N SER A 17 1.41 -0.89 2.55
CA SER A 17 2.18 -1.98 1.94
C SER A 17 3.20 -2.64 2.87
N LYS A 18 3.34 -2.13 4.11
CA LYS A 18 4.24 -2.65 5.13
C LYS A 18 3.69 -2.30 6.52
N ASN A 19 3.81 -3.21 7.50
CA ASN A 19 3.46 -2.91 8.88
C ASN A 19 4.23 -1.69 9.40
N ASP A 20 3.52 -0.81 10.08
CA ASP A 20 4.07 0.38 10.70
C ASP A 20 3.71 0.45 12.18
N TYR A 21 4.71 0.74 13.02
CA TYR A 21 4.60 0.81 14.48
C TYR A 21 4.90 2.22 15.01
N PHE A 22 5.04 3.20 14.11
CA PHE A 22 5.52 4.54 14.45
C PHE A 22 4.37 5.57 14.48
N TRP A 23 3.50 5.58 13.47
CA TRP A 23 2.54 6.67 13.25
C TRP A 23 1.25 6.53 14.04
N ARG A 24 0.79 5.31 14.32
CA ARG A 24 -0.41 5.11 15.11
C ARG A 24 -0.07 5.26 16.60
N GLY A 25 -0.50 6.38 17.20
CA GLY A 25 -0.23 6.71 18.59
C GLY A 25 -0.81 5.70 19.59
N ARG A 26 -0.39 5.78 20.84
CA ARG A 26 -0.83 4.92 21.96
C ARG A 26 -2.35 4.98 22.23
N ASN A 27 -3.06 5.96 21.69
CA ASN A 27 -4.51 6.13 21.87
C ASN A 27 -5.32 5.38 20.81
N SER A 28 -4.69 4.76 19.84
CA SER A 28 -5.35 3.89 18.85
C SER A 28 -5.67 2.54 19.45
N LEU A 29 -6.79 1.97 19.04
CA LEU A 29 -7.24 0.64 19.48
C LEU A 29 -6.24 -0.48 19.14
N LYS A 30 -5.45 -0.33 18.08
CA LYS A 30 -4.52 -1.35 17.60
C LYS A 30 -3.04 -1.08 17.87
N GLY A 31 -2.65 0.17 18.13
CA GLY A 31 -1.26 0.57 18.39
C GLY A 31 -0.27 0.42 17.22
N PHE A 32 -0.69 -0.06 16.06
CA PHE A 32 0.11 -0.17 14.84
C PHE A 32 -0.79 -0.12 13.59
N ILE A 33 -0.20 0.11 12.42
CA ILE A 33 -0.87 0.06 11.12
C ILE A 33 -0.41 -1.21 10.41
N ALA A 34 -1.35 -2.08 10.05
CA ALA A 34 -1.01 -3.35 9.41
C ALA A 34 -0.81 -3.21 7.88
N ASN A 35 0.05 -4.06 7.34
CA ASN A 35 0.10 -4.26 5.89
C ASN A 35 -1.26 -4.74 5.37
N GLY A 36 -1.80 -4.06 4.37
CA GLY A 36 -3.11 -4.33 3.79
C GLY A 36 -4.24 -3.49 4.35
N GLU A 37 -4.03 -2.73 5.44
CA GLU A 37 -5.03 -1.77 5.89
C GLU A 37 -5.27 -0.69 4.83
N SER A 38 -6.55 -0.36 4.63
CA SER A 38 -6.99 0.67 3.69
C SER A 38 -7.35 1.95 4.43
N ALA A 39 -7.06 3.07 3.80
CA ALA A 39 -7.42 4.39 4.32
C ALA A 39 -7.86 5.33 3.21
N VAL A 40 -8.65 6.34 3.59
CA VAL A 40 -8.97 7.50 2.76
C VAL A 40 -8.07 8.66 3.17
N VAL A 41 -7.57 9.38 2.20
CA VAL A 41 -6.75 10.58 2.40
C VAL A 41 -7.67 11.78 2.65
N ASN A 42 -7.66 12.31 3.87
CA ASN A 42 -8.49 13.46 4.26
C ASN A 42 -7.83 14.80 3.94
N TRP A 43 -6.50 14.84 4.04
CA TRP A 43 -5.70 16.02 3.74
C TRP A 43 -4.30 15.64 3.29
N VAL A 44 -3.69 16.50 2.45
CA VAL A 44 -2.33 16.33 1.94
C VAL A 44 -1.60 17.66 2.04
N GLY A 45 -0.38 17.62 2.58
CA GLY A 45 0.52 18.76 2.68
C GLY A 45 1.31 19.01 1.39
N THR A 46 2.27 19.90 1.47
CA THR A 46 3.18 20.17 0.35
C THR A 46 4.27 19.11 0.27
N PRO A 47 4.50 18.48 -0.90
CA PRO A 47 5.59 17.53 -1.07
C PRO A 47 6.96 18.16 -0.78
N GLN A 48 7.79 17.45 -0.03
CA GLN A 48 9.13 17.89 0.35
C GLN A 48 10.18 16.84 -0.01
N LYS A 49 11.37 17.30 -0.37
CA LYS A 49 12.49 16.43 -0.69
C LYS A 49 13.45 16.34 0.50
N ALA A 50 13.70 15.12 0.98
CA ALA A 50 14.67 14.82 2.02
C ALA A 50 15.43 13.55 1.69
N PHE A 51 16.71 13.48 2.01
CA PHE A 51 17.57 12.30 1.79
C PHE A 51 17.47 11.72 0.35
N GLY A 52 17.36 12.62 -0.64
CA GLY A 52 17.23 12.26 -2.05
C GLY A 52 15.88 11.69 -2.48
N ARG A 53 14.87 11.70 -1.62
CA ARG A 53 13.53 11.14 -1.84
C ARG A 53 12.44 12.18 -1.61
N TRP A 54 11.27 11.95 -2.20
CA TRP A 54 10.09 12.78 -2.01
C TRP A 54 9.16 12.19 -0.97
N TYR A 55 8.65 13.06 -0.09
CA TYR A 55 7.72 12.75 0.98
C TYR A 55 6.60 13.77 1.00
N VAL A 56 5.46 13.36 1.54
CA VAL A 56 4.34 14.27 1.81
C VAL A 56 3.71 13.90 3.13
N GLU A 57 3.35 14.87 3.94
CA GLU A 57 2.54 14.67 5.13
C GLU A 57 1.07 14.55 4.70
N ALA A 58 0.35 13.58 5.25
CA ALA A 58 -1.06 13.39 4.97
C ALA A 58 -1.83 12.96 6.22
N GLU A 59 -3.09 13.36 6.30
CA GLU A 59 -4.05 12.86 7.27
C GLU A 59 -4.85 11.72 6.64
N LEU A 60 -4.85 10.59 7.31
CA LEU A 60 -5.43 9.34 6.87
C LEU A 60 -6.54 8.89 7.83
N GLU A 61 -7.66 8.45 7.26
CA GLU A 61 -8.77 7.81 7.98
C GLU A 61 -8.83 6.34 7.56
N PHE A 62 -8.53 5.44 8.48
CA PHE A 62 -8.51 4.01 8.24
C PHE A 62 -9.91 3.40 8.34
N ASP A 63 -10.21 2.41 7.50
CA ASP A 63 -11.55 1.78 7.45
C ASP A 63 -11.96 1.12 8.78
N ASP A 64 -11.01 0.67 9.57
CA ASP A 64 -11.22 -0.07 10.82
C ASP A 64 -10.95 0.74 12.11
N ASP A 65 -10.50 1.98 11.98
CA ASP A 65 -10.27 2.91 13.08
C ASP A 65 -10.50 4.35 12.59
N PRO A 66 -11.62 4.97 12.96
CA PRO A 66 -11.98 6.30 12.49
C PRO A 66 -11.10 7.42 13.07
N THR A 67 -10.20 7.10 13.99
CA THR A 67 -9.25 8.08 14.54
C THR A 67 -8.27 8.51 13.45
N PRO A 68 -8.28 9.77 13.00
CA PRO A 68 -7.35 10.22 11.97
C PRO A 68 -5.89 10.07 12.40
N VAL A 69 -5.06 9.65 11.47
CA VAL A 69 -3.62 9.52 11.66
C VAL A 69 -2.91 10.47 10.72
N THR A 70 -2.15 11.42 11.27
CA THR A 70 -1.23 12.23 10.47
C THR A 70 0.11 11.53 10.36
N ALA A 71 0.53 11.24 9.13
CA ALA A 71 1.74 10.49 8.86
C ALA A 71 2.52 11.06 7.66
N LEU A 72 3.83 10.85 7.67
CA LEU A 72 4.67 11.12 6.51
C LEU A 72 4.60 9.93 5.54
N ILE A 73 4.30 10.18 4.28
CA ILE A 73 4.20 9.17 3.23
C ILE A 73 5.41 9.26 2.32
N MET A 74 6.06 8.13 2.05
CA MET A 74 7.13 8.02 1.07
C MET A 74 6.53 7.91 -0.34
N LEU A 75 6.52 9.00 -1.11
CA LEU A 75 5.85 9.07 -2.42
C LEU A 75 6.35 8.04 -3.43
N ARG A 76 7.62 7.65 -3.34
CA ARG A 76 8.17 6.60 -4.20
C ARG A 76 7.41 5.27 -4.06
N SER A 77 6.86 4.97 -2.87
CA SER A 77 6.14 3.71 -2.65
C SER A 77 4.87 3.59 -3.50
N LEU A 78 4.19 4.70 -3.79
CA LEU A 78 3.00 4.73 -4.65
C LEU A 78 3.27 4.17 -6.05
N MET A 79 4.44 4.52 -6.62
CA MET A 79 4.82 4.23 -8.00
C MET A 79 5.81 3.05 -8.15
N ALA A 80 6.23 2.42 -7.06
CA ALA A 80 7.16 1.31 -7.12
C ALA A 80 6.50 0.05 -7.69
N ASP A 81 7.18 -0.68 -8.56
CA ASP A 81 6.69 -1.96 -9.09
C ASP A 81 6.71 -3.08 -8.03
N THR A 82 7.49 -2.90 -6.97
CA THR A 82 7.58 -3.82 -5.84
C THR A 82 6.48 -3.55 -4.80
N PRO A 83 6.00 -4.56 -4.05
CA PRO A 83 5.00 -4.37 -3.00
C PRO A 83 5.42 -3.36 -1.94
N ALA A 84 6.70 -3.39 -1.54
CA ALA A 84 7.31 -2.42 -0.62
C ALA A 84 8.68 -1.99 -1.15
N ILE A 85 9.23 -0.92 -0.59
CA ILE A 85 10.57 -0.46 -0.94
C ILE A 85 11.61 -1.54 -0.54
N PRO A 86 12.55 -1.89 -1.44
CA PRO A 86 13.54 -2.92 -1.17
C PRO A 86 14.36 -2.65 0.10
N ARG A 87 14.71 -3.72 0.82
CA ARG A 87 15.46 -3.62 2.07
C ARG A 87 16.79 -2.87 1.90
N GLU A 88 17.51 -3.14 0.85
CA GLU A 88 18.79 -2.46 0.56
C GLU A 88 18.62 -0.94 0.41
N GLU A 89 17.52 -0.50 -0.18
CA GLU A 89 17.22 0.91 -0.33
C GLU A 89 16.87 1.57 1.01
N MET A 90 16.17 0.84 1.89
CA MET A 90 15.88 1.31 3.24
C MET A 90 17.14 1.37 4.12
N GLU A 91 18.06 0.41 3.98
CA GLU A 91 19.35 0.45 4.68
C GLU A 91 20.22 1.63 4.23
N ARG A 92 20.22 1.95 2.92
CA ARG A 92 20.90 3.16 2.41
C ARG A 92 20.28 4.44 2.98
N LEU A 93 18.95 4.49 3.12
CA LEU A 93 18.26 5.61 3.74
C LEU A 93 18.66 5.72 5.21
N ARG A 94 18.66 4.61 5.97
CA ARG A 94 19.09 4.58 7.37
C ARG A 94 20.51 5.12 7.53
N ALA A 95 21.43 4.62 6.72
CA ALA A 95 22.83 5.07 6.75
C ALA A 95 22.96 6.57 6.45
N HIS A 96 22.19 7.09 5.49
CA HIS A 96 22.20 8.51 5.13
C HIS A 96 21.67 9.39 6.27
N ILE A 97 20.58 8.97 6.93
CA ILE A 97 20.03 9.68 8.10
C ILE A 97 21.02 9.63 9.25
N ALA A 98 21.60 8.45 9.55
CA ALA A 98 22.57 8.28 10.61
C ALA A 98 23.84 9.15 10.42
N ALA A 99 24.29 9.33 9.19
CA ALA A 99 25.43 10.19 8.86
C ALA A 99 25.22 11.66 9.22
N GLY A 100 23.97 12.12 9.26
CA GLY A 100 23.59 13.49 9.67
C GLY A 100 23.36 13.67 11.18
N LYS A 101 23.49 12.62 11.99
CA LYS A 101 23.29 12.68 13.45
C LYS A 101 24.63 12.73 14.18
N GLU A 102 24.65 13.36 15.36
CA GLU A 102 25.81 13.39 16.26
C GLU A 102 25.82 12.17 17.19
N GLY A 103 27.00 11.83 17.75
CA GLY A 103 27.18 10.76 18.71
C GLY A 103 27.95 9.55 18.18
N SER A 104 28.01 8.49 18.96
CA SER A 104 28.61 7.20 18.58
C SER A 104 27.84 6.53 17.44
N GLU A 105 28.44 5.55 16.79
CA GLU A 105 27.80 4.81 15.68
C GLU A 105 26.47 4.17 16.13
N LEU A 106 26.42 3.61 17.35
CA LEU A 106 25.22 3.03 17.92
C LEU A 106 24.12 4.08 18.12
N GLU A 107 24.45 5.22 18.75
CA GLU A 107 23.50 6.30 19.01
C GLU A 107 22.93 6.87 17.70
N ARG A 108 23.76 7.07 16.68
CA ARG A 108 23.34 7.52 15.35
C ARG A 108 22.41 6.51 14.67
N SER A 109 22.72 5.23 14.79
CA SER A 109 21.86 4.15 14.24
C SER A 109 20.50 4.11 14.91
N MET A 110 20.46 4.20 16.26
CA MET A 110 19.20 4.24 17.01
C MET A 110 18.38 5.50 16.71
N ALA A 111 19.03 6.66 16.58
CA ALA A 111 18.38 7.90 16.20
C ALA A 111 17.78 7.86 14.79
N ALA A 112 18.42 7.13 13.87
CA ALA A 112 17.88 6.93 12.52
C ALA A 112 16.63 6.01 12.54
N GLU A 113 16.57 5.00 13.41
CA GLU A 113 15.42 4.11 13.53
C GLU A 113 14.15 4.82 14.07
N THR A 114 14.32 5.90 14.81
CA THR A 114 13.21 6.72 15.32
C THR A 114 12.92 7.96 14.47
N ASP A 115 13.60 8.11 13.34
CA ASP A 115 13.45 9.25 12.45
C ASP A 115 12.15 9.13 11.62
N PRO A 116 11.32 10.19 11.51
CA PRO A 116 10.07 10.16 10.74
C PRO A 116 10.25 9.81 9.26
N TYR A 117 11.35 10.22 8.66
CA TYR A 117 11.64 9.91 7.25
C TYR A 117 11.98 8.45 7.02
N PHE A 118 12.65 7.79 7.98
CA PHE A 118 12.90 6.36 7.94
C PHE A 118 11.60 5.56 8.12
N ASN A 119 10.73 6.06 9.00
CA ASN A 119 9.44 5.46 9.32
C ASN A 119 8.29 5.97 8.43
N ALA A 120 8.59 6.70 7.35
CA ALA A 120 7.56 7.16 6.45
C ALA A 120 6.74 5.99 5.90
N LEU A 121 5.40 6.12 5.94
CA LEU A 121 4.48 5.10 5.47
C LEU A 121 4.75 4.74 4.02
N GLN A 122 4.77 3.45 3.74
CA GLN A 122 4.82 2.91 2.40
C GLN A 122 3.41 2.49 2.00
N VAL A 123 2.87 3.12 0.98
CA VAL A 123 1.48 2.94 0.56
C VAL A 123 1.39 2.70 -0.94
N LYS A 124 0.29 2.10 -1.37
CA LYS A 124 -0.12 1.93 -2.77
C LYS A 124 -1.48 2.58 -2.96
N TYR A 125 -1.82 2.93 -4.20
CA TYR A 125 -3.19 3.29 -4.51
C TYR A 125 -4.13 2.12 -4.26
N GLY A 126 -5.26 2.39 -3.62
CA GLY A 126 -6.27 1.41 -3.22
C GLY A 126 -7.35 1.14 -4.26
N TYR A 127 -7.11 1.48 -5.54
CA TYR A 127 -8.10 1.31 -6.62
C TYR A 127 -8.26 -0.14 -7.07
N CYS A 128 -7.24 -0.96 -6.86
CA CYS A 128 -7.25 -2.38 -7.17
C CYS A 128 -6.63 -3.18 -6.02
N LEU A 129 -7.20 -4.33 -5.73
CA LEU A 129 -6.66 -5.28 -4.76
C LEU A 129 -6.27 -6.57 -5.48
N THR A 130 -5.17 -7.19 -5.06
CA THR A 130 -4.92 -8.56 -5.47
C THR A 130 -5.94 -9.48 -4.82
N CYS A 131 -6.27 -10.60 -5.47
CA CYS A 131 -7.21 -11.58 -4.94
C CYS A 131 -6.86 -12.03 -3.50
N HIS A 132 -5.58 -12.19 -3.18
CA HIS A 132 -5.13 -12.52 -1.83
C HIS A 132 -5.42 -11.43 -0.80
N LYS A 133 -5.24 -10.16 -1.17
CA LYS A 133 -5.56 -9.03 -0.28
C LYS A 133 -7.07 -8.80 -0.11
N ALA A 134 -7.87 -9.28 -1.06
CA ALA A 134 -9.32 -9.22 -1.00
C ALA A 134 -9.94 -10.34 -0.12
N GLN A 135 -9.14 -11.27 0.39
CA GLN A 135 -9.64 -12.33 1.30
C GLN A 135 -10.22 -11.71 2.57
N GLY A 136 -11.40 -12.21 2.97
CA GLY A 136 -12.14 -11.68 4.12
C GLY A 136 -13.06 -10.51 3.80
N GLY A 137 -12.82 -9.74 2.72
CA GLY A 137 -13.71 -8.69 2.25
C GLY A 137 -14.82 -9.20 1.34
N GLN A 138 -15.94 -8.46 1.27
CA GLN A 138 -17.03 -8.66 0.31
C GLN A 138 -17.54 -7.31 -0.18
N TRP A 139 -17.90 -7.24 -1.46
CA TRP A 139 -18.39 -6.02 -2.10
C TRP A 139 -19.62 -6.31 -2.94
N ARG A 140 -20.53 -5.36 -3.03
CA ARG A 140 -21.74 -5.50 -3.86
C ARG A 140 -21.39 -5.78 -5.33
N HIS A 141 -20.44 -5.04 -5.87
CA HIS A 141 -19.98 -5.17 -7.24
C HIS A 141 -18.47 -5.42 -7.25
N VAL A 142 -18.05 -6.44 -7.97
CA VAL A 142 -16.63 -6.80 -8.15
C VAL A 142 -16.30 -6.81 -9.63
N TYR A 143 -15.22 -6.13 -9.99
CA TYR A 143 -14.62 -6.17 -11.32
C TYR A 143 -13.35 -7.02 -11.23
N LEU A 144 -13.40 -8.19 -11.84
CA LEU A 144 -12.31 -9.18 -11.78
C LEU A 144 -11.55 -9.21 -13.10
N ASP A 145 -10.29 -8.79 -13.08
CA ASP A 145 -9.40 -8.96 -14.23
C ASP A 145 -8.88 -10.40 -14.26
N VAL A 146 -9.44 -11.20 -15.14
CA VAL A 146 -9.04 -12.59 -15.33
C VAL A 146 -7.83 -12.75 -16.26
N GLY A 147 -7.46 -11.68 -16.99
CA GLY A 147 -6.25 -11.64 -17.80
C GLY A 147 -4.96 -11.48 -16.99
N ALA A 148 -5.08 -11.08 -15.72
CA ALA A 148 -3.92 -10.92 -14.81
C ALA A 148 -3.41 -12.24 -14.19
N ILE A 149 -4.00 -13.37 -14.52
CA ILE A 149 -3.56 -14.68 -14.03
C ILE A 149 -2.26 -15.08 -14.72
N ALA A 150 -1.29 -15.53 -13.93
CA ALA A 150 -0.04 -16.03 -14.48
C ALA A 150 -0.29 -17.18 -15.48
N PRO A 151 0.26 -17.12 -16.70
CA PRO A 151 0.00 -18.15 -17.75
C PRO A 151 0.45 -19.55 -17.36
N ASP A 152 1.35 -19.67 -16.39
CA ASP A 152 1.94 -20.92 -15.88
C ASP A 152 1.28 -21.41 -14.58
N ALA A 153 0.19 -20.78 -14.14
CA ALA A 153 -0.54 -21.24 -12.96
C ALA A 153 -1.08 -22.66 -13.16
N SER A 154 -0.88 -23.53 -12.15
CA SER A 154 -1.48 -24.86 -12.20
C SER A 154 -3.01 -24.77 -12.24
N PRO A 155 -3.73 -25.72 -12.88
CA PRO A 155 -5.19 -25.71 -12.89
C PRO A 155 -5.80 -25.61 -11.47
N ARG A 156 -5.18 -26.26 -10.49
CA ARG A 156 -5.62 -26.23 -9.10
C ARG A 156 -5.51 -24.83 -8.50
N ASP A 157 -4.40 -24.14 -8.75
CA ASP A 157 -4.17 -22.79 -8.21
C ASP A 157 -5.05 -21.77 -8.92
N PHE A 158 -5.26 -21.95 -10.22
CA PHE A 158 -6.23 -21.18 -10.99
C PHE A 158 -7.64 -21.26 -10.39
N TYR A 159 -8.17 -22.48 -10.15
CA TYR A 159 -9.51 -22.64 -9.59
C TYR A 159 -9.63 -22.13 -8.15
N ARG A 160 -8.60 -22.27 -7.33
CA ARG A 160 -8.56 -21.70 -5.98
C ARG A 160 -8.60 -20.17 -6.02
N TRP A 161 -7.80 -19.59 -6.89
CA TRP A 161 -7.78 -18.14 -7.11
C TRP A 161 -9.14 -17.66 -7.60
N LEU A 162 -9.69 -18.29 -8.62
CA LEU A 162 -11.00 -17.96 -9.19
C LEU A 162 -12.11 -18.06 -8.14
N TYR A 163 -12.17 -19.15 -7.39
CA TYR A 163 -13.13 -19.31 -6.30
C TYR A 163 -13.01 -18.18 -5.27
N THR A 164 -11.79 -17.85 -4.84
CA THR A 164 -11.55 -16.76 -3.91
C THR A 164 -12.05 -15.43 -4.47
N ALA A 165 -11.78 -15.15 -5.74
CA ALA A 165 -12.14 -13.90 -6.39
C ALA A 165 -13.67 -13.77 -6.58
N VAL A 166 -14.33 -14.79 -7.13
CA VAL A 166 -15.78 -14.72 -7.43
C VAL A 166 -16.64 -14.64 -6.17
N THR A 167 -16.20 -15.26 -5.07
CA THR A 167 -16.90 -15.22 -3.79
C THR A 167 -16.78 -13.87 -3.06
N ARG A 168 -16.08 -12.91 -3.64
CA ARG A 168 -16.02 -11.54 -3.11
C ARG A 168 -17.24 -10.70 -3.48
N ALA A 169 -17.91 -11.04 -4.58
CA ALA A 169 -19.11 -10.33 -5.02
C ALA A 169 -20.36 -10.81 -4.26
N THR A 170 -21.15 -9.86 -3.72
CA THR A 170 -22.43 -10.16 -3.06
C THR A 170 -23.63 -9.91 -3.98
N GLU A 171 -23.47 -9.11 -5.05
CA GLU A 171 -24.57 -8.82 -5.99
C GLU A 171 -24.15 -9.06 -7.44
N LYS A 172 -23.07 -8.42 -7.92
CA LYS A 172 -22.65 -8.52 -9.32
C LYS A 172 -21.14 -8.74 -9.45
N LEU A 173 -20.78 -9.64 -10.35
CA LEU A 173 -19.41 -9.89 -10.78
C LEU A 173 -19.28 -9.50 -12.26
N PHE A 174 -18.29 -8.67 -12.56
CA PHE A 174 -17.92 -8.27 -13.91
C PHE A 174 -16.54 -8.85 -14.22
N LEU A 175 -16.42 -9.61 -15.30
CA LEU A 175 -15.15 -10.14 -15.78
C LEU A 175 -14.52 -9.16 -16.77
N LEU A 176 -13.29 -8.77 -16.52
CA LEU A 176 -12.48 -7.99 -17.44
C LEU A 176 -11.49 -8.91 -18.14
N ASN A 177 -11.23 -8.63 -19.42
CA ASN A 177 -10.33 -9.41 -20.27
C ASN A 177 -10.63 -10.93 -20.23
N PRO A 178 -11.89 -11.37 -20.38
CA PRO A 178 -12.24 -12.78 -20.35
C PRO A 178 -11.60 -13.48 -21.55
N GLY A 179 -10.77 -14.49 -21.26
CA GLY A 179 -10.28 -15.39 -22.29
C GLY A 179 -11.40 -16.33 -22.79
N PRO A 180 -11.15 -17.12 -23.86
CA PRO A 180 -12.15 -18.02 -24.46
C PRO A 180 -12.80 -18.99 -23.49
N MET A 181 -12.10 -19.36 -22.42
CA MET A 181 -12.60 -20.24 -21.35
C MET A 181 -13.82 -19.67 -20.61
N PHE A 182 -13.99 -18.34 -20.59
CA PHE A 182 -15.10 -17.66 -19.91
C PHE A 182 -16.22 -17.24 -20.86
N CYS A 183 -16.06 -17.46 -22.15
CA CYS A 183 -17.06 -17.15 -23.16
C CYS A 183 -17.89 -18.40 -23.45
N LEU A 184 -19.22 -18.24 -23.45
CA LEU A 184 -20.08 -19.28 -23.98
C LEU A 184 -19.83 -19.35 -25.50
N SER A 185 -19.47 -20.50 -26.03
CA SER A 185 -19.54 -20.76 -27.47
C SER A 185 -21.00 -20.72 -27.86
N ASP A 186 -21.39 -19.81 -28.74
CA ASP A 186 -22.68 -19.88 -29.42
C ASP A 186 -22.74 -21.25 -30.17
N SER A 187 -23.64 -22.13 -29.70
CA SER A 187 -23.86 -23.44 -30.26
C SER A 187 -24.84 -23.35 -31.41
#